data_da7382b71ed070449405ecb24e2dadb0
#
_entry.id   da7382b71ed070449405ecb24e2dadb0
#
_cell.length_a   1.000
_cell.length_b   1.000
_cell.length_c   1.000
_cell.angle_alpha   90.00
_cell.angle_beta   90.00
_cell.angle_gamma   90.00
#
_symmetry.space_group_name_H-M   'P 1'
#
loop_
_entity.id
_entity.type
_entity.pdbx_description
1 polymer ?
#
loop_
_entity_poly.entity_id
_entity_poly.type
_entity_poly.pdbx_seq_one_letter_code
_entity_poly.pdbx_strand_id
1 'polypeptide(L)'
;PSVPGEMIANIAVDSKYWLWINGELVVFEGGLKRGPAPGATYYDRVDMAPYLKKGNNVIALLVWHFGKNGFSHVNSGTAALLFSARTSGVTIVSDKNWQCSVYQAYQNTEAPFPNYRLSESNIRFDARKELAGWNQPSFEGKLGPAIEIGFPNEMPFGKLVPRPIPMW
;
A
#
# COMPACT_ATOMS: atom_id res chain seq x y z
N PRO A 1 14.03 -6.62 -22.16
CA PRO A 1 14.78 -6.90 -20.96
C PRO A 1 14.37 -8.27 -20.38
N SER A 2 15.31 -8.98 -19.77
CA SER A 2 15.02 -10.21 -19.00
C SER A 2 14.33 -9.84 -17.69
N VAL A 3 13.54 -10.76 -17.13
CA VAL A 3 13.03 -10.63 -15.76
C VAL A 3 14.24 -10.65 -14.81
N PRO A 4 14.35 -9.73 -13.83
CA PRO A 4 15.44 -9.73 -12.87
C PRO A 4 15.37 -10.97 -11.96
N GLY A 5 16.53 -11.46 -11.50
CA GLY A 5 16.59 -12.57 -10.54
C GLY A 5 16.14 -12.17 -9.13
N GLU A 6 16.24 -10.88 -8.80
CA GLU A 6 15.77 -10.29 -7.54
C GLU A 6 15.30 -8.85 -7.80
N MET A 7 14.20 -8.46 -7.17
CA MET A 7 13.71 -7.07 -7.16
C MET A 7 12.98 -6.77 -5.88
N ILE A 8 13.70 -6.26 -4.89
CA ILE A 8 13.13 -5.96 -3.58
C ILE A 8 12.42 -4.61 -3.61
N ALA A 9 11.12 -4.63 -3.30
CA ALA A 9 10.33 -3.46 -2.99
C ALA A 9 10.39 -3.16 -1.48
N ASN A 10 10.59 -1.88 -1.15
CA ASN A 10 10.44 -1.35 0.20
C ASN A 10 9.13 -0.57 0.24
N ILE A 11 8.23 -0.94 1.16
CA ILE A 11 6.86 -0.44 1.18
C ILE A 11 6.49 0.02 2.59
N ALA A 12 6.09 1.28 2.73
CA ALA A 12 5.50 1.83 3.94
C ALA A 12 4.17 2.51 3.61
N VAL A 13 3.16 2.32 4.44
CA VAL A 13 1.83 2.89 4.25
C VAL A 13 1.25 3.42 5.57
N ASP A 14 0.29 4.29 5.48
CA ASP A 14 -0.64 4.56 6.55
C ASP A 14 -2.05 4.17 6.07
N SER A 15 -2.62 3.04 6.53
CA SER A 15 -2.24 2.20 7.67
C SER A 15 -1.86 0.77 7.27
N LYS A 16 -2.63 0.09 6.42
CA LYS A 16 -2.42 -1.26 5.88
C LYS A 16 -2.47 -1.26 4.37
N TYR A 17 -1.91 -2.30 3.73
CA TYR A 17 -2.01 -2.48 2.29
C TYR A 17 -2.14 -3.94 1.87
N TRP A 18 -2.66 -4.12 0.67
CA TRP A 18 -2.58 -5.35 -0.12
C TRP A 18 -1.83 -5.01 -1.40
N LEU A 19 -0.97 -5.93 -1.84
CA LEU A 19 -0.18 -5.77 -3.05
C LEU A 19 -0.53 -6.87 -4.05
N TRP A 20 -0.81 -6.44 -5.28
CA TRP A 20 -0.92 -7.34 -6.43
C TRP A 20 0.14 -6.99 -7.47
N ILE A 21 0.65 -8.03 -8.14
CA ILE A 21 1.49 -7.89 -9.31
C ILE A 21 0.83 -8.68 -10.44
N ASN A 22 0.49 -8.02 -11.54
CA ASN A 22 -0.21 -8.63 -12.68
C ASN A 22 -1.52 -9.36 -12.30
N GLY A 23 -2.21 -8.90 -11.27
CA GLY A 23 -3.43 -9.50 -10.76
C GLY A 23 -3.24 -10.62 -9.75
N GLU A 24 -2.01 -11.06 -9.51
CA GLU A 24 -1.68 -12.04 -8.47
C GLU A 24 -1.47 -11.35 -7.12
N LEU A 25 -2.11 -11.84 -6.06
CA LEU A 25 -1.96 -11.30 -4.70
C LEU A 25 -0.61 -11.74 -4.13
N VAL A 26 0.26 -10.77 -3.87
CA VAL A 26 1.62 -10.96 -3.37
C VAL A 26 1.72 -10.72 -1.87
N VAL A 27 1.01 -9.69 -1.38
CA VAL A 27 0.95 -9.36 0.05
C VAL A 27 -0.49 -9.25 0.49
N PHE A 28 -0.86 -10.04 1.48
CA PHE A 28 -2.11 -9.94 2.21
C PHE A 28 -1.88 -9.24 3.55
N GLU A 29 -2.46 -8.05 3.72
CA GLU A 29 -2.37 -7.24 4.95
C GLU A 29 -0.94 -6.86 5.36
N GLY A 30 -0.19 -6.28 4.46
CA GLY A 30 1.09 -5.65 4.78
C GLY A 30 0.94 -4.29 5.46
N GLY A 31 2.05 -3.76 5.92
CA GLY A 31 2.12 -2.47 6.59
C GLY A 31 1.84 -2.56 8.07
N LEU A 32 0.96 -1.76 8.52
CA LEU A 32 0.63 -1.25 9.83
C LEU A 32 1.57 -0.12 10.23
N LYS A 33 1.06 1.11 10.17
CA LYS A 33 1.80 2.34 10.49
C LYS A 33 2.24 2.36 11.94
N ARG A 34 3.46 1.92 12.19
CA ARG A 34 4.13 1.97 13.50
C ARG A 34 5.64 1.83 13.29
N GLY A 35 6.40 2.18 14.30
CA GLY A 35 7.85 2.02 14.31
C GLY A 35 8.38 1.60 15.67
N PRO A 36 9.70 1.44 15.82
CA PRO A 36 10.35 1.08 17.08
C PRO A 36 10.32 2.22 18.11
N ALA A 37 10.06 3.45 17.65
CA ALA A 37 10.01 4.66 18.48
C ALA A 37 9.04 5.69 17.87
N PRO A 38 8.58 6.69 18.64
CA PRO A 38 7.84 7.82 18.08
C PRO A 38 8.59 8.50 16.93
N GLY A 39 7.86 8.84 15.87
CA GLY A 39 8.46 9.45 14.67
C GLY A 39 9.21 8.50 13.74
N ALA A 40 9.14 7.19 13.97
CA ALA A 40 9.65 6.17 13.07
C ALA A 40 8.54 5.31 12.48
N THR A 41 8.78 4.75 11.30
CA THR A 41 7.83 3.85 10.62
C THR A 41 8.56 2.62 10.10
N TYR A 42 8.01 1.43 10.37
CA TYR A 42 8.47 0.20 9.73
C TYR A 42 8.06 0.19 8.26
N TYR A 43 8.97 -0.27 7.41
CA TYR A 43 8.68 -0.62 6.03
C TYR A 43 8.87 -2.12 5.81
N ASP A 44 8.06 -2.68 4.91
CA ASP A 44 8.13 -4.07 4.51
C ASP A 44 9.10 -4.22 3.34
N ARG A 45 9.77 -5.37 3.25
CA ARG A 45 10.63 -5.77 2.13
C ARG A 45 10.00 -6.95 1.42
N VAL A 46 9.69 -6.78 0.15
CA VAL A 46 8.97 -7.76 -0.67
C VAL A 46 9.77 -8.04 -1.94
N ASP A 47 10.15 -9.30 -2.17
CA ASP A 47 10.73 -9.67 -3.47
C ASP A 47 9.61 -9.80 -4.51
N MET A 48 9.65 -8.93 -5.51
CA MET A 48 8.69 -8.90 -6.60
C MET A 48 9.10 -9.78 -7.78
N ALA A 49 10.38 -10.18 -7.89
CA ALA A 49 10.91 -10.86 -9.06
C ALA A 49 10.12 -12.11 -9.48
N PRO A 50 9.63 -12.96 -8.54
CA PRO A 50 8.85 -14.15 -8.89
C PRO A 50 7.55 -13.86 -9.65
N TYR A 51 6.99 -12.65 -9.49
CA TYR A 51 5.69 -12.24 -10.03
C TYR A 51 5.82 -11.39 -11.30
N LEU A 52 7.04 -11.00 -11.66
CA LEU A 52 7.29 -10.18 -12.84
C LEU A 52 7.33 -11.04 -14.12
N LYS A 53 6.87 -10.44 -15.21
CA LYS A 53 6.88 -11.05 -16.55
C LYS A 53 7.73 -10.20 -17.50
N LYS A 54 8.16 -10.80 -18.59
CA LYS A 54 8.80 -10.04 -19.68
C LYS A 54 7.80 -9.07 -20.29
N GLY A 55 8.18 -7.81 -20.46
CA GLY A 55 7.35 -6.75 -21.01
C GLY A 55 6.70 -5.90 -19.90
N ASN A 56 5.47 -5.48 -20.13
CA ASN A 56 4.74 -4.62 -19.22
C ASN A 56 4.25 -5.40 -18.00
N ASN A 57 4.37 -4.78 -16.82
CA ASN A 57 3.89 -5.31 -15.56
C ASN A 57 3.03 -4.24 -14.86
N VAL A 58 2.04 -4.68 -14.13
CA VAL A 58 1.21 -3.82 -13.27
C VAL A 58 1.52 -4.13 -11.81
N ILE A 59 1.89 -3.09 -11.07
CA ILE A 59 2.02 -3.11 -9.62
C ILE A 59 0.84 -2.32 -9.07
N ALA A 60 -0.02 -2.97 -8.30
CA ALA A 60 -1.24 -2.38 -7.79
C ALA A 60 -1.34 -2.57 -6.28
N LEU A 61 -1.65 -1.49 -5.56
CA LEU A 61 -1.81 -1.52 -4.11
C LEU A 61 -3.20 -0.99 -3.73
N LEU A 62 -3.85 -1.71 -2.82
CA LEU A 62 -4.99 -1.20 -2.07
C LEU A 62 -4.46 -0.74 -0.72
N VAL A 63 -4.59 0.55 -0.42
CA VAL A 63 -4.17 1.13 0.86
C VAL A 63 -5.41 1.44 1.68
N TRP A 64 -5.44 0.94 2.90
CA TRP A 64 -6.50 1.25 3.86
C TRP A 64 -5.98 2.18 4.94
N HIS A 65 -6.43 3.42 4.89
CA HIS A 65 -6.15 4.42 5.91
C HIS A 65 -7.23 4.39 6.99
N PHE A 66 -6.84 4.11 8.23
CA PHE A 66 -7.77 4.02 9.36
C PHE A 66 -8.26 5.39 9.85
N GLY A 67 -7.48 6.44 9.63
CA GLY A 67 -7.83 7.81 9.99
C GLY A 67 -7.85 8.12 11.49
N LYS A 68 -7.49 7.16 12.34
CA LYS A 68 -7.45 7.29 13.79
C LYS A 68 -6.32 6.47 14.40
N ASN A 69 -5.89 6.82 15.61
CA ASN A 69 -4.95 6.00 16.38
C ASN A 69 -5.60 4.71 16.87
N GLY A 70 -4.82 3.66 17.01
CA GLY A 70 -5.22 2.38 17.56
C GLY A 70 -4.18 1.80 18.50
N PHE A 71 -4.46 0.61 19.03
CA PHE A 71 -3.53 -0.07 19.95
C PHE A 71 -2.23 -0.51 19.27
N SER A 72 -2.26 -0.76 17.99
CA SER A 72 -1.15 -1.34 17.23
C SER A 72 -0.58 -0.40 16.16
N HIS A 73 -1.14 0.77 15.96
CA HIS A 73 -0.70 1.72 14.94
C HIS A 73 -0.80 3.17 15.41
N VAL A 74 -0.06 4.04 14.73
CA VAL A 74 -0.07 5.49 14.95
C VAL A 74 -0.52 6.14 13.65
N ASN A 75 -1.63 6.86 13.69
CA ASN A 75 -2.14 7.61 12.56
C ASN A 75 -1.27 8.84 12.28
N SER A 76 -0.87 9.03 11.02
CA SER A 76 -0.16 10.22 10.59
C SER A 76 -1.08 11.39 10.21
N GLY A 77 -2.40 11.14 10.13
CA GLY A 77 -3.38 12.09 9.64
C GLY A 77 -3.54 12.11 8.12
N THR A 78 -2.77 11.33 7.38
CA THR A 78 -2.77 11.34 5.91
C THR A 78 -2.71 9.92 5.35
N ALA A 79 -3.64 9.59 4.46
CA ALA A 79 -3.55 8.38 3.67
C ALA A 79 -2.33 8.47 2.75
N ALA A 80 -1.33 7.62 2.95
CA ALA A 80 -0.06 7.74 2.26
C ALA A 80 0.56 6.37 1.93
N LEU A 81 1.27 6.34 0.82
CA LEU A 81 2.10 5.21 0.36
C LEU A 81 3.51 5.72 0.05
N LEU A 82 4.50 5.05 0.57
CA LEU A 82 5.88 5.15 0.13
C LEU A 82 6.32 3.81 -0.45
N PHE A 83 6.71 3.80 -1.70
CA PHE A 83 7.15 2.63 -2.42
C PHE A 83 8.48 2.89 -3.11
N SER A 84 9.42 1.98 -2.99
CA SER A 84 10.64 2.01 -3.79
C SER A 84 11.10 0.58 -4.12
N ALA A 85 11.45 0.35 -5.38
CA ALA A 85 12.09 -0.89 -5.82
C ALA A 85 13.22 -0.58 -6.79
N ARG A 86 14.30 -1.32 -6.70
CA ARG A 86 15.46 -1.13 -7.58
C ARG A 86 16.06 -2.46 -8.00
N THR A 87 16.46 -2.52 -9.26
CA THR A 87 17.33 -3.55 -9.83
C THR A 87 18.32 -2.88 -10.77
N SER A 88 19.25 -3.65 -11.36
CA SER A 88 20.20 -3.10 -12.34
C SER A 88 19.46 -2.50 -13.54
N GLY A 89 19.47 -1.18 -13.64
CA GLY A 89 18.87 -0.43 -14.74
C GLY A 89 17.40 -0.04 -14.60
N VAL A 90 16.70 -0.46 -13.53
CA VAL A 90 15.31 -0.06 -13.27
C VAL A 90 15.16 0.46 -11.85
N THR A 91 14.56 1.62 -11.70
CA THR A 91 14.13 2.18 -10.42
C THR A 91 12.66 2.54 -10.51
N ILE A 92 11.86 2.06 -9.56
CA ILE A 92 10.45 2.38 -9.41
C ILE A 92 10.29 3.05 -8.05
N VAL A 93 9.67 4.22 -8.03
CA VAL A 93 9.34 4.95 -6.80
C VAL A 93 7.90 5.44 -6.89
N SER A 94 7.24 5.57 -5.74
CA SER A 94 5.93 6.23 -5.68
C SER A 94 6.12 7.72 -5.93
N ASP A 95 5.67 8.18 -7.08
CA ASP A 95 5.75 9.57 -7.54
C ASP A 95 4.44 9.98 -8.22
N LYS A 96 4.40 11.20 -8.75
CA LYS A 96 3.24 11.75 -9.49
C LYS A 96 2.84 10.98 -10.75
N ASN A 97 3.68 10.06 -11.24
CA ASN A 97 3.37 9.24 -12.41
C ASN A 97 2.49 8.02 -12.04
N TRP A 98 2.37 7.72 -10.75
CA TRP A 98 1.42 6.72 -10.29
C TRP A 98 -0.01 7.23 -10.46
N GLN A 99 -0.91 6.30 -10.66
CA GLN A 99 -2.34 6.59 -10.74
C GLN A 99 -3.04 6.07 -9.48
N CYS A 100 -3.96 6.84 -8.94
CA CYS A 100 -4.70 6.47 -7.75
C CYS A 100 -6.16 6.94 -7.81
N SER A 101 -6.98 6.34 -6.97
CA SER A 101 -8.37 6.73 -6.74
C SER A 101 -8.82 6.27 -5.36
N VAL A 102 -9.79 6.96 -4.79
CA VAL A 102 -10.48 6.47 -3.61
C VAL A 102 -11.39 5.31 -4.01
N TYR A 103 -11.21 4.15 -3.38
CA TYR A 103 -12.00 2.96 -3.69
C TYR A 103 -13.36 3.02 -3.02
N GLN A 104 -14.37 3.47 -3.78
CA GLN A 104 -15.70 3.81 -3.29
C GLN A 104 -16.52 2.60 -2.77
N ALA A 105 -16.10 1.38 -3.07
CA ALA A 105 -16.78 0.18 -2.59
C ALA A 105 -16.62 -0.02 -1.07
N TYR A 106 -15.51 0.48 -0.49
CA TYR A 106 -15.27 0.41 0.95
C TYR A 106 -15.77 1.69 1.62
N GLN A 107 -16.56 1.54 2.65
CA GLN A 107 -17.14 2.63 3.43
C GLN A 107 -17.11 2.28 4.91
N ASN A 108 -17.06 3.29 5.77
CA ASN A 108 -17.26 3.09 7.19
C ASN A 108 -18.71 2.71 7.48
N THR A 109 -18.90 1.86 8.48
CA THR A 109 -20.25 1.62 9.03
C THR A 109 -20.71 2.81 9.86
N GLU A 110 -22.02 2.94 10.00
CA GLU A 110 -22.63 3.86 10.95
C GLU A 110 -22.64 3.27 12.37
N ALA A 111 -22.87 4.11 13.37
CA ALA A 111 -23.07 3.66 14.74
C ALA A 111 -24.36 2.80 14.86
N PRO A 112 -24.40 1.83 15.80
CA PRO A 112 -23.33 1.45 16.73
C PRO A 112 -22.22 0.66 16.01
N PHE A 113 -20.99 1.00 16.33
CA PHE A 113 -19.84 0.30 15.73
C PHE A 113 -19.72 -1.11 16.31
N PRO A 114 -19.51 -2.13 15.47
CA PRO A 114 -19.36 -3.53 15.91
C PRO A 114 -18.21 -3.71 16.89
N ASN A 115 -17.11 -2.98 16.67
CA ASN A 115 -15.97 -2.98 17.57
C ASN A 115 -15.27 -1.61 17.57
N TYR A 116 -15.45 -0.85 18.63
CA TYR A 116 -14.85 0.47 18.75
C TYR A 116 -13.32 0.47 18.90
N ARG A 117 -12.73 -0.68 19.23
CA ARG A 117 -11.29 -0.84 19.47
C ARG A 117 -10.51 -1.14 18.21
N LEU A 118 -11.15 -1.77 17.21
CA LEU A 118 -10.52 -2.19 15.97
C LEU A 118 -11.11 -1.39 14.81
N SER A 119 -10.26 -0.70 14.07
CA SER A 119 -10.67 0.06 12.88
C SER A 119 -11.26 -0.87 11.82
N GLU A 120 -10.70 -2.07 11.70
CA GLU A 120 -11.07 -3.09 10.74
C GLU A 120 -12.51 -3.60 10.86
N SER A 121 -13.13 -3.47 12.03
CA SER A 121 -14.50 -3.96 12.24
C SER A 121 -15.58 -2.98 11.77
N ASN A 122 -15.20 -1.81 11.29
CA ASN A 122 -16.11 -0.74 10.93
C ASN A 122 -16.19 -0.54 9.41
N ILE A 123 -16.28 -1.65 8.66
CA ILE A 123 -16.32 -1.63 7.19
C ILE A 123 -17.67 -2.12 6.69
N ARG A 124 -18.18 -1.38 5.69
CA ARG A 124 -19.24 -1.82 4.80
C ARG A 124 -18.71 -1.87 3.37
N PHE A 125 -18.90 -3.00 2.70
CA PHE A 125 -18.55 -3.17 1.30
C PHE A 125 -19.79 -3.14 0.40
N ASP A 126 -19.80 -2.29 -0.60
CA ASP A 126 -20.83 -2.20 -1.63
C ASP A 126 -20.27 -2.70 -2.97
N ALA A 127 -20.54 -3.97 -3.29
CA ALA A 127 -20.04 -4.62 -4.51
C ALA A 127 -20.45 -3.92 -5.82
N ARG A 128 -21.53 -3.12 -5.80
CA ARG A 128 -21.97 -2.37 -7.00
C ARG A 128 -21.00 -1.25 -7.37
N LYS A 129 -20.15 -0.84 -6.42
CA LYS A 129 -19.13 0.21 -6.59
C LYS A 129 -17.72 -0.37 -6.76
N GLU A 130 -17.64 -1.69 -6.91
CA GLU A 130 -16.37 -2.35 -7.14
C GLU A 130 -15.72 -1.89 -8.44
N LEU A 131 -14.44 -1.60 -8.39
CA LEU A 131 -13.63 -1.25 -9.55
C LEU A 131 -13.03 -2.54 -10.14
N ALA A 132 -13.84 -3.28 -10.87
CA ALA A 132 -13.47 -4.61 -11.37
C ALA A 132 -12.17 -4.56 -12.22
N GLY A 133 -11.24 -5.47 -11.94
CA GLY A 133 -10.01 -5.62 -12.68
C GLY A 133 -8.96 -4.52 -12.49
N TRP A 134 -9.12 -3.61 -11.51
CA TRP A 134 -8.20 -2.48 -11.28
C TRP A 134 -6.73 -2.90 -11.06
N ASN A 135 -6.49 -4.14 -10.65
CA ASN A 135 -5.17 -4.73 -10.41
C ASN A 135 -4.64 -5.57 -11.58
N GLN A 136 -5.33 -5.54 -12.73
CA GLN A 136 -4.99 -6.33 -13.92
C GLN A 136 -4.32 -5.47 -14.99
N PRO A 137 -3.42 -6.04 -15.80
CA PRO A 137 -2.83 -5.33 -16.96
C PRO A 137 -3.83 -4.86 -18.01
N SER A 138 -5.01 -5.46 -18.05
CA SER A 138 -6.09 -5.12 -18.97
C SER A 138 -7.04 -4.03 -18.45
N PHE A 139 -6.73 -3.41 -17.31
CA PHE A 139 -7.59 -2.36 -16.75
C PHE A 139 -7.58 -1.09 -17.60
N GLU A 140 -8.74 -0.69 -18.06
CA GLU A 140 -8.94 0.53 -18.87
C GLU A 140 -9.70 1.63 -18.12
N GLY A 141 -9.93 1.45 -16.81
CA GLY A 141 -10.62 2.42 -15.98
C GLY A 141 -9.79 3.70 -15.77
N LYS A 142 -10.48 4.78 -15.46
CA LYS A 142 -9.84 6.08 -15.22
C LYS A 142 -9.46 6.23 -13.73
N LEU A 143 -8.18 6.43 -13.51
CA LEU A 143 -7.61 6.84 -12.22
C LEU A 143 -7.02 8.25 -12.36
N GLY A 144 -6.93 8.98 -11.25
CA GLY A 144 -6.25 10.26 -11.21
C GLY A 144 -4.76 10.12 -10.93
N PRO A 145 -3.96 11.18 -11.15
CA PRO A 145 -2.55 11.19 -10.77
C PRO A 145 -2.39 11.15 -9.26
N ALA A 146 -1.34 10.52 -8.77
CA ALA A 146 -0.94 10.60 -7.39
C ALA A 146 -0.41 12.01 -7.04
N ILE A 147 -0.55 12.39 -5.78
CA ILE A 147 -0.03 13.66 -5.25
C ILE A 147 1.17 13.34 -4.37
N GLU A 148 2.31 13.94 -4.68
CA GLU A 148 3.50 13.84 -3.86
C GLU A 148 3.32 14.70 -2.59
N ILE A 149 3.49 14.10 -1.42
CA ILE A 149 3.26 14.74 -0.11
C ILE A 149 4.53 14.90 0.74
N GLY A 150 5.66 14.36 0.31
CA GLY A 150 6.95 14.45 1.01
C GLY A 150 7.97 13.45 0.50
N PHE A 151 9.13 13.46 1.12
CA PHE A 151 10.26 12.59 0.81
C PHE A 151 10.45 11.49 1.85
N PRO A 152 11.23 10.42 1.53
CA PRO A 152 11.62 9.43 2.53
C PRO A 152 12.28 10.08 3.76
N ASN A 153 11.97 9.55 4.94
CA ASN A 153 12.39 10.07 6.25
C ASN A 153 11.79 11.42 6.68
N GLU A 154 10.84 11.94 5.93
CA GLU A 154 10.03 13.10 6.31
C GLU A 154 8.62 12.66 6.77
N MET A 155 7.84 13.60 7.31
CA MET A 155 6.44 13.33 7.59
C MET A 155 5.67 13.04 6.28
N PRO A 156 4.72 12.12 6.30
CA PRO A 156 4.06 11.49 7.45
C PRO A 156 4.74 10.25 8.02
N PHE A 157 5.81 9.72 7.41
CA PHE A 157 6.44 8.47 7.84
C PHE A 157 7.56 8.64 8.85
N GLY A 158 8.28 9.77 8.83
CA GLY A 158 9.47 9.99 9.66
C GLY A 158 10.58 8.98 9.33
N LYS A 159 11.40 8.63 10.32
CA LYS A 159 12.52 7.70 10.12
C LYS A 159 12.03 6.31 9.70
N LEU A 160 12.49 5.84 8.56
CA LEU A 160 12.17 4.53 8.03
C LEU A 160 13.08 3.44 8.61
N VAL A 161 12.49 2.35 9.08
CA VAL A 161 13.19 1.20 9.67
C VAL A 161 12.66 -0.08 9.06
N PRO A 162 13.51 -1.04 8.65
CA PRO A 162 13.02 -2.31 8.12
C PRO A 162 12.24 -3.06 9.21
N ARG A 163 11.12 -3.69 8.83
CA ARG A 163 10.34 -4.51 9.74
C ARG A 163 11.16 -5.72 10.19
N PRO A 164 11.30 -5.98 11.50
CA PRO A 164 12.14 -7.06 12.00
C PRO A 164 11.46 -8.44 11.97
N ILE A 165 10.14 -8.49 11.78
CA ILE A 165 9.37 -9.74 11.72
C ILE A 165 9.03 -10.07 10.27
N PRO A 166 9.03 -11.37 9.89
CA PRO A 166 8.64 -11.80 8.55
C PRO A 166 7.20 -11.37 8.21
N MET A 167 6.96 -11.21 6.91
CA MET A 167 5.59 -11.15 6.37
C MET A 167 4.97 -12.54 6.39
N TRP A 168 3.66 -12.60 6.51
CA TRP A 168 2.88 -13.86 6.45
C TRP A 168 2.93 -14.48 5.05
#